data_09acf5e0ff9ce96c31e416ee9a02ca50
#
_entry.id   09acf5e0ff9ce96c31e416ee9a02ca50
#
_cell.length_a   1.000
_cell.length_b   1.000
_cell.length_c   1.000
_cell.angle_alpha   90.00
_cell.angle_beta   90.00
_cell.angle_gamma   90.00
#
_symmetry.space_group_name_H-M   'P 1'
#
loop_
_entity.id
_entity.type
_entity.pdbx_description
1 polymer ?
#
loop_
_entity_poly.entity_id
_entity_poly.type
_entity_poly.pdbx_seq_one_letter_code
_entity_poly.pdbx_strand_id
1 'polypeptide(L)'
;MKVLLTGATSGLGRNAAEWLLNAGHRVHATGRDSAVGNLLREQGAAFTALDLTRATAQQCEQLMLGSDVVWHCAAKSSPWGSEAEFHEANVVVTEKLAEAAGRCGVSRFVHISTPAIYFDFQDHECIDEQYHARRFANHYASSKYQAEQSIQALVPLYPQTTFIILRPRGLFGPHDRVILPRILGQIERDCGVLRLPGGGQAVLDLTFVLNVVHAMDLASHNNSLSSGAAYNITNHQPMRLVDTLQLLLHEQLGIRYRVQRVPYRLLHSLATALELLACITRKEPVLTRYSVAAVNFDMTLSQTRSIEELGYRPRYSMEEGVQLTGEWLKSHAVKPYG
;
A
#
# COMPACT_ATOMS: atom_id res chain seq x y z
N MET A 1 -18.73 -13.37 6.38
CA MET A 1 -19.11 -11.97 6.15
C MET A 1 -19.20 -11.68 4.65
N LYS A 2 -19.95 -10.64 4.26
CA LYS A 2 -19.93 -10.09 2.91
C LYS A 2 -19.06 -8.83 2.90
N VAL A 3 -18.01 -8.83 2.10
CA VAL A 3 -17.02 -7.75 2.04
C VAL A 3 -17.11 -7.03 0.72
N LEU A 4 -17.29 -5.70 0.76
CA LEU A 4 -17.00 -4.85 -0.38
C LEU A 4 -15.51 -4.55 -0.39
N LEU A 5 -14.82 -4.91 -1.47
CA LEU A 5 -13.39 -4.69 -1.65
C LEU A 5 -13.14 -3.75 -2.82
N THR A 6 -12.59 -2.56 -2.55
CA THR A 6 -12.19 -1.62 -3.60
C THR A 6 -10.72 -1.78 -3.95
N GLY A 7 -10.34 -1.43 -5.18
CA GLY A 7 -8.96 -1.63 -5.65
C GLY A 7 -8.59 -3.10 -5.84
N ALA A 8 -9.58 -3.96 -6.03
CA ALA A 8 -9.44 -5.43 -6.06
C ALA A 8 -8.63 -5.97 -7.25
N THR A 9 -8.26 -5.13 -8.20
CA THR A 9 -7.62 -5.59 -9.45
C THR A 9 -6.10 -5.50 -9.45
N SER A 10 -5.46 -5.08 -8.34
CA SER A 10 -4.00 -4.99 -8.26
C SER A 10 -3.47 -4.98 -6.82
N GLY A 11 -2.20 -5.34 -6.65
CA GLY A 11 -1.47 -5.20 -5.39
C GLY A 11 -2.21 -5.81 -4.19
N LEU A 12 -2.31 -5.04 -3.12
CA LEU A 12 -2.97 -5.45 -1.88
C LEU A 12 -4.42 -5.91 -2.12
N GLY A 13 -5.21 -5.16 -2.90
CA GLY A 13 -6.61 -5.51 -3.16
C GLY A 13 -6.75 -6.85 -3.88
N ARG A 14 -5.85 -7.21 -4.81
CA ARG A 14 -5.88 -8.51 -5.49
C ARG A 14 -5.57 -9.65 -4.50
N ASN A 15 -4.53 -9.51 -3.67
CA ASN A 15 -4.22 -10.48 -2.61
C ASN A 15 -5.38 -10.63 -1.61
N ALA A 16 -6.00 -9.50 -1.24
CA ALA A 16 -7.15 -9.50 -0.33
C ALA A 16 -8.37 -10.24 -0.94
N ALA A 17 -8.64 -10.04 -2.24
CA ALA A 17 -9.73 -10.74 -2.93
C ALA A 17 -9.52 -12.25 -2.91
N GLU A 18 -8.34 -12.71 -3.30
CA GLU A 18 -7.97 -14.12 -3.34
C GLU A 18 -8.03 -14.75 -1.94
N TRP A 19 -7.50 -14.05 -0.94
CA TRP A 19 -7.55 -14.52 0.45
C TRP A 19 -8.99 -14.66 0.97
N LEU A 20 -9.83 -13.64 0.74
CA LEU A 20 -11.22 -13.64 1.18
C LEU A 20 -12.03 -14.78 0.55
N LEU A 21 -11.85 -15.01 -0.75
CA LEU A 21 -12.51 -16.09 -1.47
C LEU A 21 -12.08 -17.47 -0.97
N ASN A 22 -10.76 -17.66 -0.75
CA ASN A 22 -10.22 -18.91 -0.20
C ASN A 22 -10.69 -19.16 1.25
N ALA A 23 -10.93 -18.09 2.02
CA ALA A 23 -11.50 -18.18 3.37
C ALA A 23 -13.04 -18.37 3.38
N GLY A 24 -13.68 -18.49 2.22
CA GLY A 24 -15.12 -18.72 2.09
C GLY A 24 -15.99 -17.49 2.33
N HIS A 25 -15.43 -16.29 2.26
CA HIS A 25 -16.20 -15.05 2.38
C HIS A 25 -16.91 -14.69 1.06
N ARG A 26 -18.04 -13.99 1.16
CA ARG A 26 -18.69 -13.40 -0.01
C ARG A 26 -18.00 -12.08 -0.35
N VAL A 27 -17.46 -11.97 -1.55
CA VAL A 27 -16.70 -10.80 -2.00
C VAL A 27 -17.46 -10.07 -3.09
N HIS A 28 -17.74 -8.78 -2.88
CA HIS A 28 -18.09 -7.86 -3.93
C HIS A 28 -16.87 -6.99 -4.23
N ALA A 29 -16.20 -7.26 -5.33
CA ALA A 29 -14.97 -6.59 -5.73
C ALA A 29 -15.27 -5.45 -6.72
N THR A 30 -14.54 -4.35 -6.63
CA THR A 30 -14.58 -3.28 -7.62
C THR A 30 -13.18 -2.80 -8.00
N GLY A 31 -13.02 -2.42 -9.25
CA GLY A 31 -11.78 -1.93 -9.84
C GLY A 31 -11.97 -1.55 -11.30
N ARG A 32 -10.92 -1.04 -11.94
CA ARG A 32 -10.96 -0.55 -13.33
C ARG A 32 -10.60 -1.62 -14.36
N ASP A 33 -9.85 -2.63 -13.97
CA ASP A 33 -9.35 -3.68 -14.85
C ASP A 33 -10.38 -4.81 -14.97
N SER A 34 -11.14 -4.79 -16.06
CA SER A 34 -12.20 -5.78 -16.32
C SER A 34 -11.66 -7.18 -16.60
N ALA A 35 -10.42 -7.30 -17.13
CA ALA A 35 -9.82 -8.62 -17.37
C ALA A 35 -9.52 -9.33 -16.04
N VAL A 36 -8.90 -8.63 -15.11
CA VAL A 36 -8.70 -9.14 -13.74
C VAL A 36 -10.03 -9.33 -13.02
N GLY A 37 -11.02 -8.45 -13.26
CA GLY A 37 -12.36 -8.59 -12.72
C GLY A 37 -13.06 -9.89 -13.16
N ASN A 38 -12.86 -10.32 -14.40
CA ASN A 38 -13.40 -11.59 -14.91
C ASN A 38 -12.73 -12.78 -14.21
N LEU A 39 -11.40 -12.74 -14.00
CA LEU A 39 -10.71 -13.78 -13.23
C LEU A 39 -11.26 -13.88 -11.79
N LEU A 40 -11.58 -12.75 -11.16
CA LEU A 40 -12.20 -12.75 -9.83
C LEU A 40 -13.62 -13.35 -9.85
N ARG A 41 -14.40 -13.10 -10.91
CA ARG A 41 -15.72 -13.74 -11.08
C ARG A 41 -15.61 -15.25 -11.23
N GLU A 42 -14.66 -15.74 -12.01
CA GLU A 42 -14.38 -17.18 -12.16
C GLU A 42 -14.02 -17.83 -10.82
N GLN A 43 -13.39 -17.08 -9.91
CA GLN A 43 -13.07 -17.50 -8.56
C GLN A 43 -14.25 -17.36 -7.56
N GLY A 44 -15.41 -16.83 -8.00
CA GLY A 44 -16.61 -16.74 -7.19
C GLY A 44 -16.92 -15.34 -6.61
N ALA A 45 -16.17 -14.30 -6.95
CA ALA A 45 -16.51 -12.94 -6.55
C ALA A 45 -17.64 -12.33 -7.40
N ALA A 46 -18.49 -11.50 -6.81
CA ALA A 46 -19.21 -10.48 -7.57
C ALA A 46 -18.21 -9.37 -7.95
N PHE A 47 -18.25 -8.90 -9.19
CA PHE A 47 -17.37 -7.81 -9.63
C PHE A 47 -18.10 -6.71 -10.38
N THR A 48 -17.90 -5.47 -9.96
CA THR A 48 -18.38 -4.26 -10.63
C THR A 48 -17.19 -3.48 -11.19
N ALA A 49 -17.08 -3.36 -12.51
CA ALA A 49 -16.09 -2.51 -13.16
C ALA A 49 -16.51 -1.05 -12.96
N LEU A 50 -15.75 -0.29 -12.18
CA LEU A 50 -16.08 1.10 -11.87
C LEU A 50 -14.81 1.92 -11.63
N ASP A 51 -14.76 3.10 -12.24
CA ASP A 51 -13.80 4.14 -11.87
C ASP A 51 -14.40 4.97 -10.74
N LEU A 52 -13.89 4.78 -9.53
CA LEU A 52 -14.40 5.43 -8.32
C LEU A 52 -14.26 6.96 -8.35
N THR A 53 -13.34 7.51 -9.14
CA THR A 53 -13.21 8.97 -9.30
C THR A 53 -14.42 9.57 -10.01
N ARG A 54 -15.04 8.81 -10.90
CA ARG A 54 -16.23 9.20 -11.67
C ARG A 54 -17.54 8.69 -11.07
N ALA A 55 -17.47 7.87 -10.02
CA ALA A 55 -18.64 7.29 -9.41
C ALA A 55 -19.51 8.36 -8.72
N THR A 56 -20.82 8.27 -8.91
CA THR A 56 -21.80 9.07 -8.18
C THR A 56 -21.98 8.55 -6.75
N ALA A 57 -22.54 9.37 -5.85
CA ALA A 57 -22.90 8.93 -4.50
C ALA A 57 -23.83 7.71 -4.53
N GLN A 58 -24.83 7.72 -5.41
CA GLN A 58 -25.76 6.60 -5.59
C GLN A 58 -25.07 5.31 -6.03
N GLN A 59 -24.09 5.38 -6.94
CA GLN A 59 -23.30 4.21 -7.33
C GLN A 59 -22.44 3.69 -6.16
N CYS A 60 -21.88 4.58 -5.33
CA CYS A 60 -21.17 4.17 -4.12
C CYS A 60 -22.12 3.47 -3.12
N GLU A 61 -23.33 4.00 -2.90
CA GLU A 61 -24.33 3.35 -2.05
C GLU A 61 -24.77 1.98 -2.61
N GLN A 62 -24.94 1.85 -3.94
CA GLN A 62 -25.24 0.56 -4.56
C GLN A 62 -24.14 -0.48 -4.35
N LEU A 63 -22.87 -0.08 -4.36
CA LEU A 63 -21.76 -0.98 -4.03
C LEU A 63 -21.85 -1.50 -2.59
N MET A 64 -22.36 -0.69 -1.65
CA MET A 64 -22.45 -1.02 -0.23
C MET A 64 -23.55 -2.01 0.10
N LEU A 65 -24.56 -2.19 -0.78
CA LEU A 65 -25.76 -2.96 -0.49
C LEU A 65 -25.50 -4.37 0.05
N GLY A 66 -25.95 -4.60 1.27
CA GLY A 66 -25.85 -5.86 1.99
C GLY A 66 -24.39 -6.25 2.33
N SER A 67 -23.43 -5.32 2.29
CA SER A 67 -22.07 -5.56 2.76
C SER A 67 -22.00 -5.39 4.29
N ASP A 68 -21.32 -6.31 4.95
CA ASP A 68 -21.05 -6.24 6.38
C ASP A 68 -19.86 -5.30 6.66
N VAL A 69 -18.86 -5.38 5.77
CA VAL A 69 -17.56 -4.70 5.90
C VAL A 69 -17.11 -4.14 4.56
N VAL A 70 -16.45 -3.00 4.60
CA VAL A 70 -15.72 -2.42 3.45
C VAL A 70 -14.23 -2.49 3.69
N TRP A 71 -13.48 -3.04 2.72
CA TRP A 71 -12.04 -2.97 2.64
C TRP A 71 -11.66 -2.00 1.53
N HIS A 72 -11.25 -0.80 1.91
CA HIS A 72 -10.93 0.27 0.97
C HIS A 72 -9.43 0.31 0.66
N CYS A 73 -9.03 -0.44 -0.39
CA CYS A 73 -7.66 -0.52 -0.89
C CYS A 73 -7.41 0.37 -2.13
N ALA A 74 -8.46 0.91 -2.75
CA ALA A 74 -8.31 1.76 -3.92
C ALA A 74 -7.60 3.07 -3.57
N ALA A 75 -6.52 3.37 -4.25
CA ALA A 75 -5.78 4.63 -4.13
C ALA A 75 -4.90 4.86 -5.37
N LYS A 76 -4.56 6.12 -5.64
CA LYS A 76 -3.41 6.47 -6.47
C LYS A 76 -2.17 6.45 -5.58
N SER A 77 -1.27 5.47 -5.79
CA SER A 77 -0.07 5.24 -4.97
C SER A 77 1.25 5.52 -5.71
N SER A 78 1.23 6.29 -6.79
CA SER A 78 2.42 6.73 -7.51
C SER A 78 3.21 7.78 -6.70
N PRO A 79 4.54 7.83 -6.78
CA PRO A 79 5.34 8.91 -6.19
C PRO A 79 5.24 10.22 -6.98
N TRP A 80 4.56 10.23 -8.14
CA TRP A 80 4.45 11.36 -9.06
C TRP A 80 3.01 11.56 -9.56
N GLY A 81 2.63 12.81 -9.72
CA GLY A 81 1.34 13.24 -10.25
C GLY A 81 0.93 14.61 -9.71
N SER A 82 -0.10 15.20 -10.29
CA SER A 82 -0.62 16.49 -9.83
C SER A 82 -1.38 16.36 -8.51
N GLU A 83 -1.44 17.45 -7.75
CA GLU A 83 -2.22 17.53 -6.51
C GLU A 83 -3.69 17.16 -6.75
N ALA A 84 -4.28 17.69 -7.83
CA ALA A 84 -5.68 17.43 -8.17
C ALA A 84 -5.97 15.94 -8.41
N GLU A 85 -5.08 15.22 -9.10
CA GLU A 85 -5.25 13.78 -9.33
C GLU A 85 -5.18 12.97 -8.04
N PHE A 86 -4.28 13.33 -7.12
CA PHE A 86 -4.17 12.67 -5.82
C PHE A 86 -5.36 13.03 -4.91
N HIS A 87 -5.78 14.29 -4.90
CA HIS A 87 -6.93 14.73 -4.13
C HIS A 87 -8.20 14.00 -4.58
N GLU A 88 -8.48 13.97 -5.88
CA GLU A 88 -9.64 13.28 -6.43
C GLU A 88 -9.62 11.77 -6.10
N ALA A 89 -8.50 11.09 -6.39
CA ALA A 89 -8.41 9.65 -6.25
C ALA A 89 -8.32 9.16 -4.80
N ASN A 90 -7.72 9.93 -3.90
CA ASN A 90 -7.44 9.49 -2.53
C ASN A 90 -8.33 10.17 -1.48
N VAL A 91 -8.69 11.44 -1.65
CA VAL A 91 -9.51 12.17 -0.68
C VAL A 91 -10.99 12.05 -1.03
N VAL A 92 -11.40 12.56 -2.20
CA VAL A 92 -12.81 12.60 -2.61
C VAL A 92 -13.41 11.19 -2.71
N VAL A 93 -12.67 10.24 -3.28
CA VAL A 93 -13.11 8.83 -3.36
C VAL A 93 -13.28 8.23 -1.98
N THR A 94 -12.31 8.43 -1.08
CA THR A 94 -12.40 7.88 0.29
C THR A 94 -13.57 8.47 1.05
N GLU A 95 -13.78 9.78 0.98
CA GLU A 95 -14.90 10.47 1.62
C GLU A 95 -16.25 9.96 1.11
N LYS A 96 -16.45 9.89 -0.22
CA LYS A 96 -17.68 9.34 -0.82
C LYS A 96 -17.97 7.91 -0.36
N LEU A 97 -16.96 7.05 -0.34
CA LEU A 97 -17.15 5.65 0.06
C LEU A 97 -17.40 5.51 1.57
N ALA A 98 -16.68 6.26 2.41
CA ALA A 98 -16.86 6.23 3.85
C ALA A 98 -18.25 6.78 4.25
N GLU A 99 -18.69 7.85 3.61
CA GLU A 99 -20.03 8.41 3.79
C GLU A 99 -21.12 7.41 3.33
N ALA A 100 -20.95 6.78 2.18
CA ALA A 100 -21.89 5.75 1.69
C ALA A 100 -21.94 4.55 2.65
N ALA A 101 -20.80 4.12 3.21
CA ALA A 101 -20.77 3.06 4.22
C ALA A 101 -21.59 3.44 5.47
N GLY A 102 -21.40 4.67 5.95
CA GLY A 102 -22.16 5.20 7.08
C GLY A 102 -23.67 5.26 6.81
N ARG A 103 -24.08 5.80 5.66
CA ARG A 103 -25.49 5.90 5.25
C ARG A 103 -26.16 4.54 5.08
N CYS A 104 -25.43 3.55 4.56
CA CYS A 104 -25.92 2.20 4.33
C CYS A 104 -25.84 1.30 5.58
N GLY A 105 -25.33 1.81 6.72
CA GLY A 105 -25.26 1.06 7.96
C GLY A 105 -24.22 -0.07 7.92
N VAL A 106 -23.15 0.05 7.10
CA VAL A 106 -22.05 -0.91 7.08
C VAL A 106 -21.36 -0.90 8.44
N SER A 107 -21.15 -2.06 9.05
CA SER A 107 -20.62 -2.14 10.42
C SER A 107 -19.16 -1.70 10.53
N ARG A 108 -18.34 -1.95 9.48
CA ARG A 108 -16.89 -1.70 9.45
C ARG A 108 -16.43 -1.08 8.15
N PHE A 109 -15.62 -0.04 8.24
CA PHE A 109 -14.91 0.54 7.10
C PHE A 109 -13.41 0.53 7.41
N VAL A 110 -12.66 -0.36 6.75
CA VAL A 110 -11.22 -0.49 6.90
C VAL A 110 -10.52 0.24 5.76
N HIS A 111 -9.85 1.35 6.08
CA HIS A 111 -9.12 2.19 5.13
C HIS A 111 -7.64 1.87 5.14
N ILE A 112 -7.06 1.64 3.97
CA ILE A 112 -5.61 1.49 3.82
C ILE A 112 -4.99 2.86 3.58
N SER A 113 -4.26 3.35 4.57
CA SER A 113 -3.46 4.57 4.53
C SER A 113 -1.97 4.24 4.31
N THR A 114 -1.06 5.08 4.80
CA THR A 114 0.38 4.95 4.55
C THR A 114 1.23 5.65 5.60
N PRO A 115 2.38 5.10 6.00
CA PRO A 115 3.39 5.81 6.78
C PRO A 115 4.15 6.88 5.99
N ALA A 116 3.88 7.07 4.69
CA ALA A 116 4.43 8.20 3.94
C ALA A 116 4.08 9.56 4.59
N ILE A 117 3.00 9.62 5.38
CA ILE A 117 2.61 10.81 6.16
C ILE A 117 3.61 11.18 7.26
N TYR A 118 4.47 10.25 7.65
CA TYR A 118 5.53 10.47 8.65
C TYR A 118 6.82 11.00 8.03
N PHE A 119 7.00 10.81 6.72
CA PHE A 119 8.28 10.97 6.05
C PHE A 119 8.63 12.45 5.84
N ASP A 120 9.79 12.88 6.37
CA ASP A 120 10.28 14.26 6.34
C ASP A 120 11.76 14.40 5.93
N PHE A 121 12.31 13.39 5.25
CA PHE A 121 13.71 13.34 4.79
C PHE A 121 14.74 13.24 5.93
N GLN A 122 14.36 12.64 7.04
CA GLN A 122 15.23 12.37 8.18
C GLN A 122 15.11 10.91 8.63
N ASP A 123 16.08 10.46 9.42
CA ASP A 123 16.02 9.15 10.08
C ASP A 123 15.05 9.22 11.27
N HIS A 124 14.17 8.23 11.35
CA HIS A 124 13.23 8.07 12.45
C HIS A 124 13.09 6.61 12.86
N GLU A 125 13.10 6.37 14.14
CA GLU A 125 12.90 5.05 14.72
C GLU A 125 11.64 5.02 15.61
N CYS A 126 10.96 3.89 15.59
CA CYS A 126 9.78 3.63 16.44
C CYS A 126 8.69 4.72 16.37
N ILE A 127 8.36 5.18 15.17
CA ILE A 127 7.34 6.22 14.95
C ILE A 127 5.97 5.67 15.38
N ASP A 128 5.29 6.39 16.25
CA ASP A 128 3.92 6.09 16.65
C ASP A 128 2.87 6.73 15.72
N GLU A 129 1.62 6.36 15.90
CA GLU A 129 0.53 6.81 15.05
C GLU A 129 0.11 8.28 15.26
N GLN A 130 0.61 8.94 16.29
CA GLN A 130 0.32 10.36 16.56
C GLN A 130 1.24 11.30 15.77
N TYR A 131 2.39 10.80 15.33
CA TYR A 131 3.33 11.57 14.54
C TYR A 131 2.83 11.81 13.11
N HIS A 132 3.11 12.95 12.58
CA HIS A 132 3.06 13.24 11.14
C HIS A 132 4.10 14.32 10.78
N ALA A 133 4.60 14.29 9.55
CA ALA A 133 5.53 15.29 9.07
C ALA A 133 4.88 16.70 9.04
N ARG A 134 5.62 17.71 9.41
CA ARG A 134 5.15 19.12 9.32
C ARG A 134 4.90 19.55 7.88
N ARG A 135 5.65 18.98 6.94
CA ARG A 135 5.49 19.15 5.49
C ARG A 135 5.56 17.78 4.83
N PHE A 136 4.54 17.43 4.09
CA PHE A 136 4.52 16.15 3.37
C PHE A 136 5.53 16.17 2.21
N ALA A 137 6.18 15.03 2.01
CA ALA A 137 7.21 14.86 1.00
C ALA A 137 6.68 14.95 -0.44
N ASN A 138 5.41 14.64 -0.65
CA ASN A 138 4.73 14.66 -1.94
C ASN A 138 3.20 14.75 -1.80
N HIS A 139 2.50 14.91 -2.93
CA HIS A 139 1.03 14.97 -2.96
C HIS A 139 0.38 13.64 -2.55
N TYR A 140 1.04 12.51 -2.73
CA TYR A 140 0.56 11.22 -2.24
C TYR A 140 0.42 11.22 -0.71
N ALA A 141 1.48 11.56 0.01
CA ALA A 141 1.45 11.63 1.48
C ALA A 141 0.41 12.63 1.98
N SER A 142 0.36 13.83 1.38
CA SER A 142 -0.63 14.85 1.71
C SER A 142 -2.07 14.37 1.50
N SER A 143 -2.37 13.75 0.36
CA SER A 143 -3.71 13.26 0.04
C SER A 143 -4.15 12.11 0.96
N LYS A 144 -3.24 11.21 1.34
CA LYS A 144 -3.54 10.13 2.29
C LYS A 144 -3.83 10.67 3.69
N TYR A 145 -3.09 11.67 4.15
CA TYR A 145 -3.38 12.36 5.41
C TYR A 145 -4.74 13.06 5.37
N GLN A 146 -5.06 13.79 4.28
CA GLN A 146 -6.36 14.43 4.11
C GLN A 146 -7.51 13.41 4.10
N ALA A 147 -7.32 12.24 3.46
CA ALA A 147 -8.30 11.16 3.48
C ALA A 147 -8.57 10.64 4.90
N GLU A 148 -7.53 10.50 5.74
CA GLU A 148 -7.71 10.16 7.15
C GLU A 148 -8.50 11.26 7.90
N GLN A 149 -8.24 12.54 7.63
CA GLN A 149 -9.00 13.64 8.24
C GLN A 149 -10.47 13.63 7.81
N SER A 150 -10.78 13.33 6.53
CA SER A 150 -12.16 13.13 6.07
C SER A 150 -12.85 12.00 6.82
N ILE A 151 -12.17 10.86 7.04
CA ILE A 151 -12.72 9.75 7.84
C ILE A 151 -12.98 10.21 9.29
N GLN A 152 -12.03 10.91 9.92
CA GLN A 152 -12.21 11.43 11.28
C GLN A 152 -13.44 12.33 11.42
N ALA A 153 -13.71 13.15 10.41
CA ALA A 153 -14.90 14.02 10.39
C ALA A 153 -16.22 13.23 10.30
N LEU A 154 -16.20 12.04 9.71
CA LEU A 154 -17.38 11.17 9.58
C LEU A 154 -17.65 10.32 10.82
N VAL A 155 -16.67 10.08 11.69
CA VAL A 155 -16.83 9.26 12.90
C VAL A 155 -18.03 9.69 13.76
N PRO A 156 -18.18 10.97 14.17
CA PRO A 156 -19.31 11.39 14.97
C PRO A 156 -20.65 11.37 14.23
N LEU A 157 -20.64 11.40 12.90
CA LEU A 157 -21.85 11.41 12.07
C LEU A 157 -22.45 10.01 11.89
N TYR A 158 -21.61 8.99 11.96
CA TYR A 158 -22.03 7.59 11.73
C TYR A 158 -21.58 6.66 12.86
N PRO A 159 -22.14 6.79 14.07
CA PRO A 159 -21.71 6.01 15.24
C PRO A 159 -21.94 4.50 15.10
N GLN A 160 -22.79 4.06 14.17
CA GLN A 160 -23.03 2.64 13.85
C GLN A 160 -21.95 2.02 12.96
N THR A 161 -21.10 2.83 12.32
CA THR A 161 -20.00 2.38 11.48
C THR A 161 -18.67 2.61 12.20
N THR A 162 -17.90 1.56 12.43
CA THR A 162 -16.55 1.71 12.98
C THR A 162 -15.56 1.89 11.84
N PHE A 163 -14.93 3.06 11.78
CA PHE A 163 -13.90 3.38 10.80
C PHE A 163 -12.52 3.02 11.36
N ILE A 164 -11.75 2.21 10.65
CA ILE A 164 -10.40 1.79 11.05
C ILE A 164 -9.41 2.19 9.96
N ILE A 165 -8.27 2.71 10.35
CA ILE A 165 -7.21 3.16 9.47
C ILE A 165 -5.98 2.26 9.68
N LEU A 166 -5.49 1.62 8.61
CA LEU A 166 -4.27 0.83 8.64
C LEU A 166 -3.18 1.54 7.84
N ARG A 167 -1.99 1.67 8.41
CA ARG A 167 -0.82 2.33 7.80
C ARG A 167 0.27 1.30 7.53
N PRO A 168 0.16 0.49 6.48
CA PRO A 168 1.19 -0.48 6.13
C PRO A 168 2.38 0.18 5.46
N ARG A 169 3.61 -0.22 5.86
CA ARG A 169 4.85 0.32 5.30
C ARG A 169 5.45 -0.61 4.26
N GLY A 170 5.81 -0.06 3.09
CA GLY A 170 6.67 -0.71 2.10
C GLY A 170 6.18 -2.12 1.72
N LEU A 171 4.99 -2.20 1.10
CA LEU A 171 4.37 -3.47 0.74
C LEU A 171 5.18 -4.22 -0.30
N PHE A 172 5.41 -5.51 -0.07
CA PHE A 172 5.94 -6.44 -1.05
C PHE A 172 5.14 -7.74 -1.05
N GLY A 173 5.18 -8.46 -2.17
CA GLY A 173 4.46 -9.72 -2.30
C GLY A 173 3.92 -9.96 -3.70
N PRO A 174 3.09 -11.00 -3.89
CA PRO A 174 2.38 -11.26 -5.13
C PRO A 174 1.61 -10.03 -5.63
N HIS A 175 1.49 -9.90 -6.95
CA HIS A 175 0.79 -8.79 -7.61
C HIS A 175 1.38 -7.38 -7.34
N ASP A 176 2.60 -7.26 -6.79
CA ASP A 176 3.27 -5.97 -6.65
C ASP A 176 3.53 -5.34 -8.03
N ARG A 177 3.06 -4.09 -8.19
CA ARG A 177 3.25 -3.28 -9.41
C ARG A 177 4.12 -2.05 -9.18
N VAL A 178 4.65 -1.87 -7.98
CA VAL A 178 5.32 -0.62 -7.57
C VAL A 178 6.80 -0.81 -7.28
N ILE A 179 7.15 -1.67 -6.34
CA ILE A 179 8.52 -1.80 -5.83
C ILE A 179 9.33 -2.77 -6.68
N LEU A 180 8.88 -4.02 -6.78
CA LEU A 180 9.63 -5.08 -7.47
C LEU A 180 9.86 -4.81 -8.96
N PRO A 181 8.86 -4.34 -9.76
CA PRO A 181 9.07 -4.04 -11.16
C PRO A 181 10.11 -2.93 -11.38
N ARG A 182 10.22 -1.96 -10.48
CA ARG A 182 11.22 -0.88 -10.57
C ARG A 182 12.63 -1.40 -10.32
N ILE A 183 12.80 -2.25 -9.31
CA ILE A 183 14.09 -2.85 -8.96
C ILE A 183 14.56 -3.76 -10.08
N LEU A 184 13.71 -4.68 -10.54
CA LEU A 184 14.02 -5.60 -11.63
C LEU A 184 14.31 -4.85 -12.93
N GLY A 185 13.50 -3.86 -13.26
CA GLY A 185 13.72 -3.03 -14.45
C GLY A 185 15.00 -2.20 -14.38
N GLN A 186 15.49 -1.82 -13.20
CA GLN A 186 16.80 -1.16 -13.07
C GLN A 186 17.93 -2.15 -13.29
N ILE A 187 17.86 -3.33 -12.67
CA ILE A 187 18.87 -4.39 -12.83
C ILE A 187 19.02 -4.76 -14.31
N GLU A 188 17.90 -4.88 -15.01
CA GLU A 188 17.88 -5.16 -16.45
C GLU A 188 18.55 -4.08 -17.28
N ARG A 189 18.11 -2.83 -17.13
CA ARG A 189 18.64 -1.70 -17.91
C ARG A 189 20.13 -1.45 -17.67
N ASP A 190 20.59 -1.70 -16.43
CA ASP A 190 21.95 -1.38 -15.99
C ASP A 190 22.87 -2.62 -15.96
N CYS A 191 22.56 -3.66 -16.74
CA CYS A 191 23.37 -4.87 -16.88
C CYS A 191 23.77 -5.50 -15.54
N GLY A 192 22.82 -5.68 -14.64
CA GLY A 192 23.03 -6.30 -13.32
C GLY A 192 23.53 -5.33 -12.24
N VAL A 193 23.51 -4.02 -12.49
CA VAL A 193 23.94 -3.04 -11.49
C VAL A 193 22.71 -2.38 -10.84
N LEU A 194 22.61 -2.50 -9.54
CA LEU A 194 21.59 -1.82 -8.73
C LEU A 194 22.23 -0.64 -7.97
N ARG A 195 21.91 0.59 -8.40
CA ARG A 195 22.42 1.81 -7.76
C ARG A 195 21.52 2.20 -6.60
N LEU A 196 22.07 2.17 -5.39
CA LEU A 196 21.33 2.53 -4.18
C LEU A 196 22.01 3.67 -3.42
N PRO A 197 21.24 4.64 -2.90
CA PRO A 197 21.76 5.66 -2.01
C PRO A 197 22.35 4.97 -0.76
N GLY A 198 23.50 5.40 -0.33
CA GLY A 198 24.18 4.80 0.82
C GLY A 198 24.53 3.31 0.67
N GLY A 199 24.30 2.69 -0.51
CA GLY A 199 24.47 1.25 -0.72
C GLY A 199 23.33 0.40 -0.14
N GLY A 200 22.16 0.99 0.12
CA GLY A 200 21.00 0.27 0.65
C GLY A 200 21.11 -0.10 2.12
N GLN A 201 21.88 0.67 2.91
CA GLN A 201 22.11 0.39 4.34
C GLN A 201 20.96 0.87 5.23
N ALA A 202 20.01 1.66 4.71
CA ALA A 202 18.87 2.14 5.48
C ALA A 202 18.04 0.98 6.04
N VAL A 203 17.68 1.09 7.31
CA VAL A 203 16.85 0.12 8.03
C VAL A 203 15.39 0.46 7.78
N LEU A 204 14.69 -0.47 7.16
CA LEU A 204 13.31 -0.31 6.74
C LEU A 204 12.42 -1.38 7.38
N ASP A 205 11.23 -0.96 7.78
CA ASP A 205 10.23 -1.84 8.36
C ASP A 205 9.20 -2.22 7.27
N LEU A 206 9.57 -3.17 6.42
CA LEU A 206 8.75 -3.59 5.29
C LEU A 206 7.61 -4.51 5.73
N THR A 207 6.61 -4.68 4.87
CA THR A 207 5.42 -5.48 5.18
C THR A 207 5.10 -6.45 4.05
N PHE A 208 5.05 -7.74 4.35
CA PHE A 208 4.51 -8.72 3.43
C PHE A 208 3.00 -8.52 3.25
N VAL A 209 2.53 -8.53 2.02
CA VAL A 209 1.16 -8.14 1.66
C VAL A 209 0.09 -8.97 2.38
N LEU A 210 0.30 -10.26 2.63
CA LEU A 210 -0.67 -11.09 3.34
C LEU A 210 -0.72 -10.80 4.85
N ASN A 211 0.32 -10.20 5.44
CA ASN A 211 0.26 -9.69 6.80
C ASN A 211 -0.66 -8.47 6.90
N VAL A 212 -0.72 -7.64 5.85
CA VAL A 212 -1.70 -6.54 5.80
C VAL A 212 -3.12 -7.09 5.66
N VAL A 213 -3.33 -8.11 4.83
CA VAL A 213 -4.63 -8.79 4.71
C VAL A 213 -5.07 -9.35 6.05
N HIS A 214 -4.15 -9.96 6.82
CA HIS A 214 -4.42 -10.42 8.18
C HIS A 214 -4.82 -9.26 9.12
N ALA A 215 -4.15 -8.12 9.05
CA ALA A 215 -4.53 -6.94 9.83
C ALA A 215 -5.93 -6.42 9.46
N MET A 216 -6.29 -6.45 8.16
CA MET A 216 -7.64 -6.09 7.69
C MET A 216 -8.70 -7.05 8.22
N ASP A 217 -8.40 -8.33 8.28
CA ASP A 217 -9.28 -9.36 8.86
C ASP A 217 -9.50 -9.12 10.36
N LEU A 218 -8.44 -8.88 11.13
CA LEU A 218 -8.55 -8.52 12.55
C LEU A 218 -9.36 -7.25 12.76
N ALA A 219 -9.13 -6.20 11.96
CA ALA A 219 -9.89 -4.96 12.01
C ALA A 219 -11.39 -5.17 11.74
N SER A 220 -11.73 -6.19 10.93
CA SER A 220 -13.12 -6.53 10.60
C SER A 220 -13.86 -7.23 11.72
N HIS A 221 -13.17 -8.00 12.58
CA HIS A 221 -13.78 -8.85 13.60
C HIS A 221 -13.64 -8.32 15.04
N ASN A 222 -12.65 -7.46 15.31
CA ASN A 222 -12.42 -6.95 16.66
C ASN A 222 -13.43 -5.85 17.03
N ASN A 223 -14.38 -6.17 17.90
CA ASN A 223 -15.45 -5.26 18.33
C ASN A 223 -15.02 -4.22 19.38
N SER A 224 -13.81 -4.32 19.93
CA SER A 224 -13.31 -3.38 20.94
C SER A 224 -12.62 -2.15 20.33
N LEU A 225 -12.45 -2.10 19.00
CA LEU A 225 -11.74 -1.01 18.35
C LEU A 225 -12.53 0.30 18.37
N SER A 226 -11.84 1.37 18.71
CA SER A 226 -12.41 2.72 18.65
C SER A 226 -12.52 3.18 17.19
N SER A 227 -13.65 3.77 16.82
CA SER A 227 -13.84 4.37 15.51
C SER A 227 -12.87 5.53 15.30
N GLY A 228 -12.26 5.60 14.14
CA GLY A 228 -11.21 6.57 13.79
C GLY A 228 -9.80 6.15 14.19
N ALA A 229 -9.63 5.00 14.85
CA ALA A 229 -8.31 4.53 15.27
C ALA A 229 -7.41 4.20 14.05
N ALA A 230 -6.14 4.60 14.16
CA ALA A 230 -5.10 4.28 13.17
C ALA A 230 -4.08 3.32 13.78
N TYR A 231 -3.56 2.40 12.94
CA TYR A 231 -2.60 1.37 13.34
C TYR A 231 -1.47 1.23 12.34
N ASN A 232 -0.23 1.28 12.82
CA ASN A 232 0.95 0.93 12.04
C ASN A 232 0.99 -0.58 11.79
N ILE A 233 1.24 -0.98 10.55
CA ILE A 233 1.30 -2.39 10.16
C ILE A 233 2.62 -2.67 9.46
N THR A 234 3.41 -3.56 10.03
CA THR A 234 4.71 -4.01 9.48
C THR A 234 4.91 -5.51 9.75
N ASN A 235 6.04 -6.05 9.27
CA ASN A 235 6.44 -7.42 9.61
C ASN A 235 7.05 -7.55 11.02
N HIS A 236 7.17 -6.49 11.80
CA HIS A 236 7.89 -6.46 13.09
C HIS A 236 9.34 -6.96 12.99
N GLN A 237 9.94 -6.91 11.82
CA GLN A 237 11.30 -7.35 11.51
C GLN A 237 12.01 -6.28 10.67
N PRO A 238 12.44 -5.15 11.27
CA PRO A 238 13.21 -4.14 10.57
C PRO A 238 14.49 -4.72 9.99
N MET A 239 14.75 -4.48 8.71
CA MET A 239 15.93 -5.01 8.01
C MET A 239 16.55 -3.91 7.15
N ARG A 240 17.86 -4.03 6.90
CA ARG A 240 18.50 -3.19 5.89
C ARG A 240 17.94 -3.54 4.51
N LEU A 241 17.72 -2.54 3.70
CA LEU A 241 17.20 -2.75 2.34
C LEU A 241 18.06 -3.74 1.54
N VAL A 242 19.38 -3.63 1.63
CA VAL A 242 20.31 -4.52 0.92
C VAL A 242 20.14 -5.98 1.33
N ASP A 243 19.87 -6.27 2.60
CA ASP A 243 19.67 -7.64 3.10
C ASP A 243 18.35 -8.23 2.56
N THR A 244 17.27 -7.43 2.56
CA THR A 244 15.99 -7.86 1.97
C THR A 244 16.13 -8.16 0.48
N LEU A 245 16.87 -7.32 -0.25
CA LEU A 245 17.12 -7.52 -1.68
C LEU A 245 18.00 -8.76 -1.93
N GLN A 246 18.99 -9.04 -1.08
CA GLN A 246 19.80 -10.26 -1.13
C GLN A 246 18.91 -11.50 -1.01
N LEU A 247 18.04 -11.55 0.00
CA LEU A 247 17.11 -12.65 0.20
C LEU A 247 16.22 -12.89 -1.03
N LEU A 248 15.60 -11.83 -1.55
CA LEU A 248 14.66 -11.98 -2.66
C LEU A 248 15.36 -12.23 -4.00
N LEU A 249 16.28 -11.37 -4.38
CA LEU A 249 16.86 -11.38 -5.73
C LEU A 249 17.86 -12.52 -5.90
N HIS A 250 18.76 -12.69 -4.93
CA HIS A 250 19.82 -13.68 -5.05
C HIS A 250 19.35 -15.07 -4.59
N GLU A 251 18.82 -15.18 -3.37
CA GLU A 251 18.51 -16.49 -2.78
C GLU A 251 17.23 -17.10 -3.38
N GLN A 252 16.18 -16.29 -3.56
CA GLN A 252 14.93 -16.82 -4.11
C GLN A 252 14.88 -16.85 -5.64
N LEU A 253 15.35 -15.80 -6.31
CA LEU A 253 15.24 -15.68 -7.77
C LEU A 253 16.50 -16.12 -8.52
N GLY A 254 17.63 -16.30 -7.85
CA GLY A 254 18.92 -16.65 -8.49
C GLY A 254 19.48 -15.52 -9.37
N ILE A 255 18.99 -14.29 -9.22
CA ILE A 255 19.43 -13.14 -10.01
C ILE A 255 20.80 -12.70 -9.53
N ARG A 256 21.78 -12.67 -10.44
CA ARG A 256 23.10 -12.10 -10.18
C ARG A 256 23.05 -10.59 -10.37
N TYR A 257 23.35 -9.85 -9.32
CA TYR A 257 23.45 -8.40 -9.37
C TYR A 257 24.55 -7.90 -8.43
N ARG A 258 24.96 -6.66 -8.62
CA ARG A 258 25.88 -5.97 -7.72
C ARG A 258 25.27 -4.65 -7.27
N VAL A 259 25.40 -4.34 -6.00
CA VAL A 259 25.02 -3.04 -5.47
C VAL A 259 26.13 -2.03 -5.70
N GLN A 260 25.83 -0.93 -6.37
CA GLN A 260 26.70 0.23 -6.48
C GLN A 260 26.23 1.31 -5.50
N ARG A 261 27.06 1.61 -4.52
CA ARG A 261 26.81 2.70 -3.59
C ARG A 261 26.93 4.04 -4.29
N VAL A 262 25.88 4.86 -4.21
CA VAL A 262 25.86 6.21 -4.74
C VAL A 262 25.58 7.20 -3.60
N PRO A 263 26.30 8.34 -3.52
CA PRO A 263 26.00 9.36 -2.52
C PRO A 263 24.55 9.86 -2.67
N TYR A 264 23.83 9.94 -1.55
CA TYR A 264 22.43 10.41 -1.53
C TYR A 264 22.27 11.77 -2.21
N ARG A 265 23.15 12.73 -1.88
CA ARG A 265 23.09 14.08 -2.46
C ARG A 265 23.13 14.08 -3.99
N LEU A 266 23.92 13.20 -4.59
CA LEU A 266 24.01 13.08 -6.05
C LEU A 266 22.70 12.55 -6.65
N LEU A 267 22.15 11.47 -6.10
CA LEU A 267 20.86 10.91 -6.55
C LEU A 267 19.72 11.89 -6.32
N HIS A 268 19.72 12.60 -5.20
CA HIS A 268 18.71 13.61 -4.89
C HIS A 268 18.76 14.80 -5.87
N SER A 269 19.96 15.28 -6.23
CA SER A 269 20.12 16.34 -7.23
C SER A 269 19.68 15.89 -8.62
N LEU A 270 20.01 14.65 -9.01
CA LEU A 270 19.55 14.06 -10.27
C LEU A 270 18.02 13.93 -10.28
N ALA A 271 17.43 13.43 -9.19
CA ALA A 271 15.98 13.33 -9.06
C ALA A 271 15.30 14.68 -9.17
N THR A 272 15.87 15.72 -8.57
CA THR A 272 15.36 17.10 -8.69
C THR A 272 15.36 17.57 -10.14
N ALA A 273 16.43 17.33 -10.88
CA ALA A 273 16.50 17.70 -12.31
C ALA A 273 15.47 16.92 -13.14
N LEU A 274 15.29 15.62 -12.86
CA LEU A 274 14.31 14.77 -13.55
C LEU A 274 12.87 15.20 -13.23
N GLU A 275 12.57 15.59 -11.99
CA GLU A 275 11.27 16.14 -11.62
C GLU A 275 10.97 17.47 -12.34
N LEU A 276 11.95 18.37 -12.45
CA LEU A 276 11.80 19.62 -13.21
C LEU A 276 11.54 19.33 -14.70
N LEU A 277 12.26 18.37 -15.27
CA LEU A 277 12.01 17.95 -16.66
C LEU A 277 10.63 17.31 -16.83
N ALA A 278 10.19 16.53 -15.85
CA ALA A 278 8.87 15.90 -15.84
C ALA A 278 7.73 16.92 -15.79
N CYS A 279 7.92 18.07 -15.14
CA CYS A 279 6.95 19.17 -15.15
C CYS A 279 6.74 19.73 -16.57
N ILE A 280 7.79 19.72 -17.42
CA ILE A 280 7.73 20.17 -18.81
C ILE A 280 7.18 19.07 -19.72
N THR A 281 7.70 17.85 -19.59
CA THR A 281 7.36 16.73 -20.48
C THR A 281 6.05 16.04 -20.14
N ARG A 282 5.50 16.29 -18.95
CA ARG A 282 4.32 15.63 -18.36
C ARG A 282 4.43 14.10 -18.27
N LYS A 283 5.65 13.57 -18.29
CA LYS A 283 5.92 12.13 -18.11
C LYS A 283 6.40 11.88 -16.70
N GLU A 284 6.01 10.73 -16.12
CA GLU A 284 6.50 10.32 -14.80
C GLU A 284 8.03 10.18 -14.85
N PRO A 285 8.77 10.84 -13.92
CA PRO A 285 10.22 10.71 -13.87
C PRO A 285 10.62 9.31 -13.39
N VAL A 286 11.70 8.79 -13.94
CA VAL A 286 12.24 7.47 -13.54
C VAL A 286 12.66 7.47 -12.07
N LEU A 287 13.06 8.63 -11.55
CA LEU A 287 13.54 8.82 -10.18
C LEU A 287 12.92 10.09 -9.60
N THR A 288 12.37 10.01 -8.39
CA THR A 288 11.85 11.16 -7.65
C THR A 288 12.67 11.38 -6.38
N ARG A 289 12.69 12.61 -5.87
CA ARG A 289 13.32 12.93 -4.57
C ARG A 289 12.78 12.03 -3.45
N TYR A 290 11.47 11.79 -3.45
CA TYR A 290 10.82 10.91 -2.50
C TYR A 290 11.33 9.46 -2.63
N SER A 291 11.36 8.89 -3.83
CA SER A 291 11.79 7.50 -4.03
C SER A 291 13.24 7.25 -3.63
N VAL A 292 14.13 8.21 -3.88
CA VAL A 292 15.54 8.15 -3.42
C VAL A 292 15.63 8.23 -1.91
N ALA A 293 14.89 9.16 -1.32
CA ALA A 293 14.95 9.41 0.12
C ALA A 293 14.31 8.28 0.94
N ALA A 294 13.20 7.71 0.46
CA ALA A 294 12.50 6.61 1.13
C ALA A 294 13.32 5.33 1.30
N VAL A 295 14.40 5.18 0.52
CA VAL A 295 15.36 4.06 0.62
C VAL A 295 16.74 4.49 1.14
N ASN A 296 16.88 5.75 1.56
CA ASN A 296 18.12 6.29 2.13
C ASN A 296 18.03 6.50 3.64
N PHE A 297 16.87 6.91 4.14
CA PHE A 297 16.66 7.22 5.54
C PHE A 297 16.05 6.04 6.29
N ASP A 298 16.54 5.82 7.52
CA ASP A 298 15.97 4.83 8.41
C ASP A 298 14.53 5.21 8.77
N MET A 299 13.64 4.22 8.74
CA MET A 299 12.28 4.44 9.14
C MET A 299 11.68 3.16 9.68
N THR A 300 11.55 3.09 10.99
CA THR A 300 10.87 2.01 11.70
C THR A 300 9.65 2.53 12.45
N LEU A 301 8.65 1.68 12.64
CA LEU A 301 7.36 2.05 13.20
C LEU A 301 7.15 1.39 14.56
N SER A 302 6.54 2.10 15.49
CA SER A 302 6.03 1.52 16.72
C SER A 302 4.91 0.52 16.41
N GLN A 303 4.95 -0.65 17.03
CA GLN A 303 3.95 -1.70 16.89
C GLN A 303 3.07 -1.84 18.14
N THR A 304 3.29 -1.01 19.15
CA THR A 304 2.61 -1.12 20.45
C THR A 304 1.11 -1.12 20.26
N ARG A 305 0.58 -0.14 19.57
CA ARG A 305 -0.86 0.00 19.40
C ARG A 305 -1.51 -1.11 18.58
N SER A 306 -0.84 -1.54 17.49
CA SER A 306 -1.34 -2.65 16.65
C SER A 306 -1.35 -3.98 17.43
N ILE A 307 -0.38 -4.21 18.33
CA ILE A 307 -0.32 -5.40 19.15
C ILE A 307 -1.41 -5.36 20.26
N GLU A 308 -1.49 -4.25 20.99
CA GLU A 308 -2.32 -4.15 22.20
C GLU A 308 -3.81 -3.98 21.89
N GLU A 309 -4.16 -3.12 20.93
CA GLU A 309 -5.54 -2.82 20.60
C GLU A 309 -6.08 -3.71 19.47
N LEU A 310 -5.36 -3.82 18.35
CA LEU A 310 -5.80 -4.60 17.19
C LEU A 310 -5.57 -6.11 17.38
N GLY A 311 -4.63 -6.51 18.25
CA GLY A 311 -4.21 -7.90 18.42
C GLY A 311 -3.35 -8.40 17.26
N TYR A 312 -2.76 -7.47 16.50
CA TYR A 312 -1.99 -7.80 15.31
C TYR A 312 -0.62 -8.37 15.66
N ARG A 313 -0.32 -9.53 15.09
CA ARG A 313 1.01 -10.11 14.99
C ARG A 313 1.19 -10.65 13.57
N PRO A 314 2.33 -10.40 12.91
CA PRO A 314 2.58 -10.94 11.58
C PRO A 314 2.40 -12.46 11.56
N ARG A 315 1.68 -12.97 10.57
CA ARG A 315 1.53 -14.42 10.34
C ARG A 315 2.68 -15.03 9.57
N TYR A 316 3.34 -14.20 8.77
CA TYR A 316 4.46 -14.58 7.93
C TYR A 316 5.69 -13.78 8.34
N SER A 317 6.82 -14.46 8.52
CA SER A 317 8.13 -13.80 8.71
C SER A 317 8.56 -13.08 7.43
N MET A 318 9.66 -12.33 7.50
CA MET A 318 10.26 -11.71 6.29
C MET A 318 10.72 -12.78 5.31
N GLU A 319 11.35 -13.85 5.80
CA GLU A 319 11.85 -14.97 5.01
C GLU A 319 10.70 -15.69 4.29
N GLU A 320 9.62 -16.03 4.99
CA GLU A 320 8.44 -16.66 4.39
C GLU A 320 7.78 -15.75 3.35
N GLY A 321 7.63 -14.46 3.66
CA GLY A 321 7.07 -13.48 2.72
C GLY A 321 7.91 -13.33 1.45
N VAL A 322 9.24 -13.31 1.60
CA VAL A 322 10.18 -13.26 0.47
C VAL A 322 10.12 -14.54 -0.35
N GLN A 323 10.07 -15.70 0.31
CA GLN A 323 9.93 -17.00 -0.38
C GLN A 323 8.65 -17.04 -1.23
N LEU A 324 7.48 -16.76 -0.65
CA LEU A 324 6.20 -16.74 -1.35
C LEU A 324 6.18 -15.74 -2.51
N THR A 325 6.83 -14.59 -2.33
CA THR A 325 7.00 -13.61 -3.40
C THR A 325 7.84 -14.15 -4.55
N GLY A 326 8.96 -14.81 -4.24
CA GLY A 326 9.83 -15.41 -5.23
C GLY A 326 9.15 -16.56 -6.00
N GLU A 327 8.40 -17.40 -5.33
CA GLU A 327 7.60 -18.48 -5.95
C GLU A 327 6.55 -17.92 -6.90
N TRP A 328 5.86 -16.86 -6.49
CA TRP A 328 4.89 -16.17 -7.33
C TRP A 328 5.54 -15.56 -8.59
N LEU A 329 6.67 -14.87 -8.44
CA LEU A 329 7.41 -14.27 -9.55
C LEU A 329 7.87 -15.34 -10.57
N LYS A 330 8.35 -16.50 -10.10
CA LYS A 330 8.75 -17.63 -10.96
C LYS A 330 7.56 -18.20 -11.73
N SER A 331 6.40 -18.36 -11.09
CA SER A 331 5.20 -18.95 -11.72
C SER A 331 4.53 -18.00 -12.73
N HIS A 332 4.73 -16.69 -12.63
CA HIS A 332 4.13 -15.69 -13.51
C HIS A 332 5.11 -15.15 -14.57
N ALA A 333 6.18 -15.90 -14.87
CA ALA A 333 7.13 -15.63 -15.93
C ALA A 333 7.72 -14.20 -15.95
N VAL A 334 8.08 -13.68 -14.78
CA VAL A 334 9.16 -12.70 -14.73
C VAL A 334 10.43 -13.51 -15.07
N LYS A 335 10.85 -13.52 -16.37
CA LYS A 335 12.00 -14.29 -16.81
C LYS A 335 13.18 -13.94 -15.93
N PRO A 336 13.82 -14.90 -15.23
CA PRO A 336 15.11 -14.65 -14.64
C PRO A 336 16.06 -14.41 -15.80
N TYR A 337 16.68 -13.24 -15.84
CA TYR A 337 17.72 -12.95 -16.80
C TYR A 337 18.90 -13.86 -16.52
N GLY A 338 19.19 -14.76 -17.48
CA GLY A 338 20.38 -15.60 -17.52
C GLY A 338 21.63 -14.81 -17.89
#